data_15c59136be663907a572cd2d19b98f2c
#
_entry.id   15c59136be663907a572cd2d19b98f2c
#
_cell.length_a   1.000
_cell.length_b   1.000
_cell.length_c   1.000
_cell.angle_alpha   90.00
_cell.angle_beta   90.00
_cell.angle_gamma   90.00
#
_symmetry.space_group_name_H-M   'P 1'
#
loop_
_entity.id
_entity.type
_entity.pdbx_description
1 polymer ?
#
loop_
_entity_poly.entity_id
_entity_poly.type
_entity_poly.pdbx_seq_one_letter_code
_entity_poly.pdbx_strand_id
1 'polypeptide(L)'
;NTISEFTDCVFEKCDLSNLNFNKIGIYRSVFKFCKLLGTDFTESHLQDVQFTENLLTYANFSGSTLKAVRFLENEAKETFFTACN
;
A
#
# COMPACT_ATOMS: atom_id res chain seq x y z
N ASN A 1 -4.35 13.38 17.05
CA ASN A 1 -3.65 12.12 16.96
C ASN A 1 -3.64 11.57 15.56
N THR A 2 -2.54 11.01 15.21
CA THR A 2 -2.35 10.42 13.90
C THR A 2 -2.55 8.92 13.98
N ILE A 3 -3.32 8.37 13.03
CA ILE A 3 -3.40 6.92 12.90
C ILE A 3 -2.06 6.45 12.36
N SER A 4 -1.38 5.60 13.12
CA SER A 4 -0.07 5.12 12.73
C SER A 4 -0.05 3.65 12.32
N GLU A 5 -1.19 2.97 12.41
CA GLU A 5 -1.20 1.54 12.18
C GLU A 5 -2.58 1.02 11.80
N PHE A 6 -2.59 0.08 10.82
CA PHE A 6 -3.76 -0.73 10.50
C PHE A 6 -3.40 -2.20 10.71
N THR A 7 -4.27 -2.94 11.36
CA THR A 7 -4.05 -4.36 11.62
C THR A 7 -5.33 -5.14 11.34
N ASP A 8 -5.19 -6.25 10.62
CA ASP A 8 -6.31 -7.16 10.31
C ASP A 8 -7.46 -6.45 9.57
N CYS A 9 -7.11 -5.56 8.64
CA CYS A 9 -8.10 -4.79 7.88
C CYS A 9 -8.26 -5.34 6.48
N VAL A 10 -9.44 -5.17 5.92
CA VAL A 10 -9.71 -5.46 4.51
C VAL A 10 -10.28 -4.20 3.88
N PHE A 11 -9.60 -3.73 2.85
CA PHE A 11 -10.05 -2.59 2.06
C PHE A 11 -10.50 -3.13 0.71
N GLU A 12 -11.78 -3.09 0.46
CA GLU A 12 -12.33 -3.64 -0.78
C GLU A 12 -13.13 -2.57 -1.52
N LYS A 13 -12.82 -2.40 -2.81
CA LYS A 13 -13.53 -1.46 -3.68
C LYS A 13 -13.53 -0.04 -3.13
N CYS A 14 -12.42 0.34 -2.48
CA CYS A 14 -12.26 1.68 -1.92
C CYS A 14 -11.46 2.56 -2.86
N ASP A 15 -11.77 3.84 -2.84
CA ASP A 15 -10.94 4.83 -3.52
C ASP A 15 -10.06 5.50 -2.48
N LEU A 16 -8.80 5.11 -2.45
CA LEU A 16 -7.81 5.62 -1.51
C LEU A 16 -6.75 6.45 -2.23
N SER A 17 -7.09 6.94 -3.40
CA SER A 17 -6.16 7.68 -4.24
C SER A 17 -5.70 8.96 -3.55
N ASN A 18 -4.40 9.25 -3.70
CA ASN A 18 -3.76 10.45 -3.16
C ASN A 18 -3.81 10.58 -1.64
N LEU A 19 -4.15 9.52 -0.92
CA LEU A 19 -4.08 9.56 0.53
C LEU A 19 -2.63 9.46 0.99
N ASN A 20 -2.38 10.01 2.16
CA ASN A 20 -1.05 10.01 2.74
C ASN A 20 -0.94 8.93 3.82
N PHE A 21 -0.25 7.84 3.48
CA PHE A 21 0.08 6.76 4.41
C PHE A 21 1.57 6.72 4.71
N ASN A 22 2.23 7.87 4.65
CA ASN A 22 3.65 7.97 4.96
C ASN A 22 3.93 7.51 6.39
N LYS A 23 4.94 6.66 6.55
CA LYS A 23 5.39 6.16 7.85
C LYS A 23 4.34 5.38 8.63
N ILE A 24 3.37 4.79 7.95
CA ILE A 24 2.33 4.01 8.60
C ILE A 24 2.75 2.55 8.67
N GLY A 25 2.27 1.84 9.69
CA GLY A 25 2.40 0.40 9.77
C GLY A 25 1.11 -0.26 9.31
N ILE A 26 1.23 -1.29 8.47
CA ILE A 26 0.07 -2.05 8.01
C ILE A 26 0.40 -3.52 8.15
N TYR A 27 -0.44 -4.24 8.88
CA TYR A 27 -0.18 -5.63 9.24
C TYR A 27 -1.37 -6.52 8.97
N ARG A 28 -1.12 -7.70 8.39
CA ARG A 28 -2.14 -8.73 8.15
C ARG A 28 -3.40 -8.15 7.50
N SER A 29 -3.20 -7.38 6.46
CA SER A 29 -4.28 -6.64 5.82
C SER A 29 -4.32 -6.91 4.32
N VAL A 30 -5.46 -6.64 3.71
CA VAL A 30 -5.66 -6.87 2.28
C VAL A 30 -6.26 -5.63 1.65
N PHE A 31 -5.70 -5.26 0.49
CA PHE A 31 -6.28 -4.24 -0.38
C PHE A 31 -6.70 -4.94 -1.67
N LYS A 32 -7.98 -4.94 -1.98
CA LYS A 32 -8.44 -5.57 -3.21
C LYS A 32 -9.48 -4.71 -3.94
N PHE A 33 -9.32 -4.65 -5.24
CA PHE A 33 -10.18 -3.86 -6.12
C PHE A 33 -10.24 -2.39 -5.71
N CYS A 34 -9.13 -1.86 -5.21
CA CYS A 34 -9.06 -0.48 -4.74
C CYS A 34 -8.37 0.40 -5.76
N LYS A 35 -8.68 1.69 -5.71
CA LYS A 35 -7.94 2.70 -6.44
C LYS A 35 -6.92 3.30 -5.48
N LEU A 36 -5.65 3.14 -5.81
CA LEU A 36 -4.54 3.65 -5.00
C LEU A 36 -3.66 4.55 -5.85
N LEU A 37 -4.28 5.34 -6.72
CA LEU A 37 -3.57 6.19 -7.66
C LEU A 37 -2.86 7.32 -6.92
N GLY A 38 -1.55 7.38 -7.03
CA GLY A 38 -0.78 8.44 -6.36
C GLY A 38 -0.76 8.35 -4.84
N THR A 39 -1.17 7.23 -4.28
CA THR A 39 -1.19 7.06 -2.83
C THR A 39 0.23 7.00 -2.28
N ASP A 40 0.47 7.70 -1.20
CA ASP A 40 1.78 7.78 -0.57
C ASP A 40 1.94 6.74 0.52
N PHE A 41 2.77 5.72 0.26
CA PHE A 41 3.15 4.70 1.25
C PHE A 41 4.64 4.81 1.58
N THR A 42 5.23 5.99 1.37
CA THR A 42 6.66 6.13 1.59
C THR A 42 7.04 5.88 3.04
N GLU A 43 8.19 5.23 3.23
CA GLU A 43 8.75 4.94 4.55
C GLU A 43 7.79 4.21 5.48
N SER A 44 6.85 3.47 4.90
CA SER A 44 5.89 2.70 5.69
C SER A 44 6.45 1.31 6.01
N HIS A 45 5.80 0.63 6.92
CA HIS A 45 6.18 -0.73 7.29
C HIS A 45 4.99 -1.65 7.02
N LEU A 46 5.13 -2.51 6.02
CA LEU A 46 4.07 -3.42 5.60
C LEU A 46 4.49 -4.86 5.87
N GLN A 47 3.68 -5.59 6.61
CA GLN A 47 3.96 -6.98 6.93
C GLN A 47 2.70 -7.82 6.79
N ASP A 48 2.81 -8.92 6.03
CA ASP A 48 1.70 -9.82 5.75
C ASP A 48 0.54 -9.05 5.10
N VAL A 49 0.85 -8.28 4.07
CA VAL A 49 -0.13 -7.46 3.35
C VAL A 49 -0.24 -7.97 1.93
N GLN A 50 -1.46 -8.02 1.42
CA GLN A 50 -1.72 -8.44 0.07
C GLN A 50 -2.42 -7.34 -0.71
N PHE A 51 -1.91 -7.06 -1.90
CA PHE A 51 -2.51 -6.13 -2.84
C PHE A 51 -2.99 -6.92 -4.04
N THR A 52 -4.30 -7.01 -4.25
CA THR A 52 -4.89 -7.80 -5.32
C THR A 52 -5.79 -6.95 -6.21
N GLU A 53 -5.51 -6.94 -7.50
CA GLU A 53 -6.33 -6.27 -8.51
C GLU A 53 -6.65 -4.81 -8.17
N ASN A 54 -5.62 -4.08 -7.73
CA ASN A 54 -5.73 -2.66 -7.45
C ASN A 54 -5.13 -1.84 -8.59
N LEU A 55 -5.50 -0.56 -8.65
CA LEU A 55 -4.84 0.40 -9.53
C LEU A 55 -3.79 1.12 -8.71
N LEU A 56 -2.52 0.85 -9.00
CA LEU A 56 -1.38 1.38 -8.24
C LEU A 56 -0.58 2.44 -9.00
N THR A 57 -1.10 2.92 -10.11
CA THR A 57 -0.38 3.90 -10.93
C THR A 57 0.01 5.12 -10.09
N TYR A 58 1.28 5.48 -10.11
CA TYR A 58 1.87 6.57 -9.34
C TYR A 58 1.85 6.37 -7.82
N ALA A 59 1.43 5.22 -7.32
CA ALA A 59 1.58 4.94 -5.89
C ALA A 59 3.07 4.89 -5.56
N ASN A 60 3.44 5.31 -4.37
CA ASN A 60 4.84 5.42 -3.99
C ASN A 60 5.12 4.64 -2.72
N PHE A 61 5.94 3.59 -2.84
CA PHE A 61 6.36 2.75 -1.72
C PHE A 61 7.83 2.97 -1.36
N SER A 62 8.41 4.05 -1.84
CA SER A 62 9.84 4.29 -1.66
C SER A 62 10.23 4.36 -0.18
N GLY A 63 11.33 3.72 0.16
CA GLY A 63 11.82 3.69 1.53
C GLY A 63 11.03 2.79 2.47
N SER A 64 10.05 2.06 1.95
CA SER A 64 9.22 1.18 2.79
C SER A 64 9.90 -0.14 3.09
N THR A 65 9.53 -0.74 4.20
CA THR A 65 9.90 -2.11 4.53
C THR A 65 8.74 -3.02 4.14
N LEU A 66 9.00 -3.95 3.23
CA LEU A 66 7.99 -4.86 2.71
C LEU A 66 8.34 -6.28 3.14
N LYS A 67 7.62 -6.81 4.13
CA LYS A 67 7.87 -8.15 4.62
C LYS A 67 6.64 -9.02 4.39
N ALA A 68 6.83 -10.10 3.63
CA ALA A 68 5.72 -10.99 3.26
C ALA A 68 4.57 -10.20 2.61
N VAL A 69 4.91 -9.29 1.70
CA VAL A 69 3.93 -8.50 0.97
C VAL A 69 3.78 -9.11 -0.41
N ARG A 70 2.54 -9.28 -0.84
CA ARG A 70 2.23 -9.90 -2.13
C ARG A 70 1.46 -8.93 -3.00
N PHE A 71 1.86 -8.86 -4.26
CA PHE A 71 1.19 -8.06 -5.28
C PHE A 71 0.67 -9.00 -6.36
N LEU A 72 -0.64 -9.11 -6.49
CA LEU A 72 -1.29 -10.03 -7.42
C LEU A 72 -2.20 -9.28 -8.39
N GLU A 73 -1.86 -9.34 -9.66
CA GLU A 73 -2.71 -8.81 -10.74
C GLU A 73 -3.07 -7.33 -10.57
N ASN A 74 -2.17 -6.54 -10.02
CA ASN A 74 -2.37 -5.10 -9.92
C ASN A 74 -1.92 -4.42 -11.20
N GLU A 75 -2.52 -3.26 -11.47
CA GLU A 75 -2.04 -2.37 -12.50
C GLU A 75 -1.04 -1.43 -11.83
N ALA A 76 0.25 -1.68 -12.04
CA ALA A 76 1.31 -1.01 -11.30
C ALA A 76 2.23 -0.18 -12.21
N LYS A 77 1.66 0.42 -13.24
CA LYS A 77 2.43 1.28 -14.15
C LYS A 77 2.89 2.53 -13.42
N GLU A 78 4.19 2.84 -13.54
CA GLU A 78 4.78 4.01 -12.88
C GLU A 78 4.58 4.01 -11.36
N THR A 79 4.65 2.86 -10.75
CA THR A 79 4.65 2.71 -9.31
C THR A 79 6.09 2.73 -8.81
N PHE A 80 6.34 3.40 -7.69
CA PHE A 80 7.70 3.64 -7.21
C PHE A 80 8.05 2.74 -6.04
N PHE A 81 9.21 2.06 -6.15
CA PHE A 81 9.69 1.15 -5.11
C PHE A 81 11.16 1.43 -4.76
N THR A 82 11.61 2.65 -4.91
CA THR A 82 13.00 3.03 -4.67
C THR A 82 13.37 2.83 -3.21
N ALA A 83 14.53 2.21 -2.96
CA ALA A 83 15.06 2.01 -1.62
C ALA A 83 14.14 1.20 -0.69
N CYS A 84 13.32 0.32 -1.24
CA CYS A 84 12.52 -0.61 -0.44
C CYS A 84 13.38 -1.73 0.13
N ASN A 85 12.97 -2.25 1.25
CA ASN A 85 13.58 -3.45 1.83
C ASN A 85 12.68 -4.66 1.64
#